data_49b1a83b4058c936840da657fc8a2368
#
_entry.id   49b1a83b4058c936840da657fc8a2368
#
_cell.length_a   1.000
_cell.length_b   1.000
_cell.length_c   1.000
_cell.angle_alpha   90.00
_cell.angle_beta   90.00
_cell.angle_gamma   90.00
#
_symmetry.space_group_name_H-M   'P 1'
#
loop_
_entity.id
_entity.type
_entity.pdbx_description
1 polymer ?
#
loop_
_entity_poly.entity_id
_entity_poly.type
_entity_poly.pdbx_seq_one_letter_code
_entity_poly.pdbx_strand_id
1 'polypeptide(L)'
;MNNPMIFFDVDGTIFRYEDGIRPLIRQGIAAVRQRGCRVVINTGRARGMLPESLNERDFDGFITGSGSRVEYEGRVLFEQEIQEEIILRLLKEKARYAFTLETEDFAYMTGKMAELQSHIHASADSQLLKFRGNKYVVGNTIGRYCPDIPVGKICFMAETRQEADQITALLGKNFFIVTEHQKGILYGEAVPQNCGKGNAVLRLCKALSLPPENTIAFGDGQNDLDMLKAAGTGVAMGNGAENVKAEAAFVCPSIGEDGVYHGLVRLGLLPG
;
A
#
# COMPACT_ATOMS: atom_id res chain seq x y z
N MET A 1 1.31 -27.07 -1.23
CA MET A 1 0.08 -26.24 -1.06
C MET A 1 -0.73 -26.38 -2.33
N ASN A 2 -2.00 -26.75 -2.24
CA ASN A 2 -2.86 -26.78 -3.42
C ASN A 2 -3.29 -25.36 -3.75
N ASN A 3 -2.72 -24.76 -4.82
CA ASN A 3 -3.13 -23.48 -5.41
C ASN A 3 -3.34 -22.35 -4.38
N PRO A 4 -2.28 -21.83 -3.74
CA PRO A 4 -2.40 -20.77 -2.74
C PRO A 4 -2.93 -19.47 -3.34
N MET A 5 -3.50 -18.61 -2.50
CA MET A 5 -3.71 -17.21 -2.84
C MET A 5 -2.44 -16.43 -2.52
N ILE A 6 -1.98 -15.60 -3.46
CA ILE A 6 -0.73 -14.86 -3.34
C ILE A 6 -1.05 -13.37 -3.33
N PHE A 7 -0.62 -12.69 -2.30
CA PHE A 7 -0.76 -11.24 -2.14
C PHE A 7 0.56 -10.56 -2.48
N PHE A 8 0.49 -9.56 -3.33
CA PHE A 8 1.64 -8.75 -3.70
C PHE A 8 1.43 -7.31 -3.28
N ASP A 9 2.36 -6.75 -2.52
CA ASP A 9 2.50 -5.30 -2.49
C ASP A 9 2.96 -4.79 -3.86
N VAL A 10 2.80 -3.48 -4.09
CA VAL A 10 3.14 -2.85 -5.38
C VAL A 10 4.52 -2.22 -5.32
N ASP A 11 4.68 -1.19 -4.51
CA ASP A 11 5.85 -0.32 -4.51
C ASP A 11 7.05 -0.94 -3.79
N GLY A 12 8.12 -1.22 -4.53
CA GLY A 12 9.27 -1.93 -3.97
C GLY A 12 9.15 -3.45 -3.97
N THR A 13 7.98 -3.99 -4.33
CA THR A 13 7.72 -5.44 -4.42
C THR A 13 7.58 -5.90 -5.87
N ILE A 14 6.57 -5.44 -6.60
CA ILE A 14 6.39 -5.81 -8.01
C ILE A 14 6.65 -4.64 -8.97
N PHE A 15 6.64 -3.40 -8.49
CA PHE A 15 6.72 -2.19 -9.28
C PHE A 15 7.83 -1.26 -8.80
N ARG A 16 8.63 -0.73 -9.74
CA ARG A 16 9.57 0.38 -9.55
C ARG A 16 9.30 1.49 -10.56
N TYR A 17 9.65 2.74 -10.17
CA TYR A 17 9.46 3.89 -11.06
C TYR A 17 10.41 3.90 -12.24
N GLU A 18 11.60 3.33 -12.05
CA GLU A 18 12.65 3.31 -13.04
C GLU A 18 12.33 2.40 -14.22
N ASP A 19 11.74 1.24 -13.97
CA ASP A 19 11.54 0.21 -14.98
C ASP A 19 10.13 -0.45 -14.95
N GLY A 20 9.23 0.07 -14.10
CA GLY A 20 7.88 -0.46 -13.96
C GLY A 20 7.84 -1.84 -13.35
N ILE A 21 6.96 -2.72 -13.86
CA ILE A 21 6.95 -4.15 -13.50
C ILE A 21 7.85 -4.89 -14.47
N ARG A 22 8.95 -5.45 -13.96
CA ARG A 22 9.97 -6.15 -14.75
C ARG A 22 9.38 -7.37 -15.48
N PRO A 23 9.88 -7.69 -16.68
CA PRO A 23 9.34 -8.77 -17.51
C PRO A 23 9.29 -10.14 -16.80
N LEU A 24 10.34 -10.49 -16.02
CA LEU A 24 10.41 -11.77 -15.34
C LEU A 24 9.41 -11.85 -14.17
N ILE A 25 9.17 -10.75 -13.47
CA ILE A 25 8.11 -10.67 -12.44
C ILE A 25 6.73 -10.89 -13.08
N ARG A 26 6.43 -10.21 -14.20
CA ARG A 26 5.18 -10.43 -14.95
C ARG A 26 5.01 -11.89 -15.37
N GLN A 27 6.07 -12.46 -15.91
CA GLN A 27 6.07 -13.88 -16.32
C GLN A 27 5.78 -14.80 -15.13
N GLY A 28 6.41 -14.54 -13.98
CA GLY A 28 6.17 -15.31 -12.75
C GLY A 28 4.72 -15.24 -12.28
N ILE A 29 4.14 -14.03 -12.22
CA ILE A 29 2.73 -13.81 -11.85
C ILE A 29 1.79 -14.54 -12.81
N ALA A 30 1.99 -14.41 -14.11
CA ALA A 30 1.19 -15.10 -15.11
C ALA A 30 1.30 -16.63 -14.99
N ALA A 31 2.52 -17.14 -14.76
CA ALA A 31 2.76 -18.58 -14.67
C ALA A 31 2.10 -19.21 -13.43
N VAL A 32 2.13 -18.56 -12.26
CA VAL A 32 1.44 -19.08 -11.07
C VAL A 32 -0.08 -19.04 -11.24
N ARG A 33 -0.62 -18.03 -11.91
CA ARG A 33 -2.07 -18.01 -12.26
C ARG A 33 -2.46 -19.14 -13.18
N GLN A 34 -1.69 -19.41 -14.24
CA GLN A 34 -1.93 -20.53 -15.15
C GLN A 34 -1.92 -21.89 -14.43
N ARG A 35 -1.21 -21.98 -13.29
CA ARG A 35 -1.19 -23.16 -12.41
C ARG A 35 -2.34 -23.18 -11.41
N GLY A 36 -3.26 -22.22 -11.48
CA GLY A 36 -4.44 -22.14 -10.63
C GLY A 36 -4.27 -21.40 -9.32
N CYS A 37 -3.11 -20.74 -9.08
CA CYS A 37 -2.99 -19.81 -7.97
C CYS A 37 -3.86 -18.58 -8.21
N ARG A 38 -4.42 -18.02 -7.15
CA ARG A 38 -5.10 -16.72 -7.18
C ARG A 38 -4.12 -15.63 -6.79
N VAL A 39 -4.11 -14.52 -7.51
CA VAL A 39 -3.17 -13.42 -7.29
C VAL A 39 -3.92 -12.13 -6.99
N VAL A 40 -3.53 -11.45 -5.91
CA VAL A 40 -4.20 -10.27 -5.38
C VAL A 40 -3.18 -9.18 -5.13
N ILE A 41 -3.48 -7.97 -5.57
CA ILE A 41 -2.73 -6.78 -5.16
C ILE A 41 -3.14 -6.39 -3.74
N ASN A 42 -2.18 -6.02 -2.90
CA ASN A 42 -2.44 -5.50 -1.55
C ASN A 42 -1.53 -4.29 -1.28
N THR A 43 -2.03 -3.09 -1.53
CA THR A 43 -1.23 -1.86 -1.59
C THR A 43 -1.78 -0.73 -0.72
N GLY A 44 -0.88 0.16 -0.30
CA GLY A 44 -1.24 1.45 0.29
C GLY A 44 -1.85 2.44 -0.70
N ARG A 45 -1.70 2.22 -2.00
CA ARG A 45 -2.28 3.11 -3.02
C ARG A 45 -3.81 3.02 -3.04
N ALA A 46 -4.45 4.15 -3.33
CA ALA A 46 -5.86 4.16 -3.74
C ALA A 46 -6.03 3.50 -5.11
N ARG A 47 -7.25 3.05 -5.44
CA ARG A 47 -7.54 2.29 -6.67
C ARG A 47 -7.13 3.05 -7.94
N GLY A 48 -7.53 4.31 -8.06
CA GLY A 48 -7.18 5.18 -9.19
C GLY A 48 -5.70 5.61 -9.23
N MET A 49 -4.92 5.30 -8.19
CA MET A 49 -3.49 5.61 -8.10
C MET A 49 -2.58 4.42 -8.43
N LEU A 50 -3.15 3.32 -8.87
CA LEU A 50 -2.36 2.17 -9.34
C LEU A 50 -1.55 2.56 -10.58
N PRO A 51 -0.34 2.01 -10.76
CA PRO A 51 0.48 2.31 -11.93
C PRO A 51 -0.23 1.92 -13.23
N GLU A 52 -0.20 2.79 -14.24
CA GLU A 52 -0.79 2.50 -15.56
C GLU A 52 -0.18 1.25 -16.22
N SER A 53 1.07 0.93 -15.87
CA SER A 53 1.75 -0.28 -16.34
C SER A 53 1.25 -1.56 -15.68
N LEU A 54 0.45 -1.46 -14.62
CA LEU A 54 -0.16 -2.61 -13.96
C LEU A 54 -1.41 -3.01 -14.75
N ASN A 55 -1.33 -4.16 -15.44
CA ASN A 55 -2.49 -4.69 -16.16
C ASN A 55 -3.43 -5.37 -15.15
N GLU A 56 -4.59 -4.77 -14.93
CA GLU A 56 -5.59 -5.27 -13.97
C GLU A 56 -6.05 -6.71 -14.25
N ARG A 57 -6.03 -7.12 -15.52
CA ARG A 57 -6.44 -8.48 -15.94
C ARG A 57 -5.48 -9.57 -15.44
N ASP A 58 -4.29 -9.17 -14.99
CA ASP A 58 -3.30 -10.12 -14.46
C ASP A 58 -3.58 -10.50 -13.00
N PHE A 59 -4.60 -9.88 -12.36
CA PHE A 59 -4.92 -10.07 -10.96
C PHE A 59 -6.40 -10.45 -10.76
N ASP A 60 -6.66 -11.25 -9.73
CA ASP A 60 -8.00 -11.73 -9.39
C ASP A 60 -8.69 -10.80 -8.39
N GLY A 61 -7.93 -9.94 -7.70
CA GLY A 61 -8.46 -8.98 -6.74
C GLY A 61 -7.49 -7.86 -6.40
N PHE A 62 -8.04 -6.84 -5.74
CA PHE A 62 -7.33 -5.62 -5.35
C PHE A 62 -7.70 -5.24 -3.92
N ILE A 63 -6.72 -5.15 -3.06
CA ILE A 63 -6.79 -4.53 -1.76
C ILE A 63 -6.06 -3.19 -1.89
N THR A 64 -6.77 -2.09 -1.74
CA THR A 64 -6.26 -0.73 -1.93
C THR A 64 -6.49 0.14 -0.71
N GLY A 65 -5.85 1.31 -0.65
CA GLY A 65 -5.96 2.23 0.48
C GLY A 65 -5.54 1.58 1.80
N SER A 66 -4.46 0.76 1.80
CA SER A 66 -4.01 0.02 2.99
C SER A 66 -5.14 -0.79 3.65
N GLY A 67 -5.97 -1.47 2.83
CA GLY A 67 -7.06 -2.32 3.31
C GLY A 67 -8.38 -1.62 3.57
N SER A 68 -8.53 -0.35 3.24
CA SER A 68 -9.82 0.34 3.32
C SER A 68 -10.81 -0.11 2.26
N ARG A 69 -10.31 -0.69 1.15
CA ARG A 69 -11.14 -1.29 0.09
C ARG A 69 -10.61 -2.66 -0.30
N VAL A 70 -11.51 -3.64 -0.39
CA VAL A 70 -11.23 -5.01 -0.83
C VAL A 70 -12.15 -5.36 -1.99
N GLU A 71 -11.57 -5.62 -3.15
CA GLU A 71 -12.26 -6.02 -4.37
C GLU A 71 -11.74 -7.39 -4.82
N TYR A 72 -12.64 -8.27 -5.22
CA TYR A 72 -12.29 -9.59 -5.74
C TYR A 72 -13.25 -9.98 -6.88
N GLU A 73 -12.70 -10.42 -8.02
CA GLU A 73 -13.45 -10.76 -9.24
C GLU A 73 -14.45 -9.67 -9.65
N GLY A 74 -14.00 -8.41 -9.58
CA GLY A 74 -14.79 -7.24 -9.95
C GLY A 74 -15.90 -6.87 -8.95
N ARG A 75 -15.95 -7.49 -7.78
CA ARG A 75 -16.93 -7.18 -6.73
C ARG A 75 -16.27 -6.55 -5.53
N VAL A 76 -16.80 -5.45 -5.05
CA VAL A 76 -16.40 -4.84 -3.77
C VAL A 76 -16.96 -5.69 -2.63
N LEU A 77 -16.07 -6.32 -1.87
CA LEU A 77 -16.42 -7.16 -0.72
C LEU A 77 -16.38 -6.38 0.58
N PHE A 78 -15.60 -5.31 0.62
CA PHE A 78 -15.48 -4.43 1.78
C PHE A 78 -15.01 -3.05 1.35
N GLU A 79 -15.58 -2.04 1.98
CA GLU A 79 -15.15 -0.66 1.88
C GLU A 79 -15.40 0.03 3.22
N GLN A 80 -14.43 0.80 3.68
CA GLN A 80 -14.50 1.55 4.92
C GLN A 80 -14.04 2.98 4.70
N GLU A 81 -14.93 3.91 5.00
CA GLU A 81 -14.68 5.34 4.92
C GLU A 81 -14.29 5.91 6.29
N ILE A 82 -13.57 7.02 6.26
CA ILE A 82 -13.25 7.82 7.44
C ILE A 82 -14.45 8.74 7.72
N GLN A 83 -14.86 8.81 8.98
CA GLN A 83 -16.00 9.62 9.41
C GLN A 83 -15.81 11.09 9.03
N GLU A 84 -16.85 11.72 8.50
CA GLU A 84 -16.85 13.11 8.05
C GLU A 84 -16.38 14.09 9.12
N GLU A 85 -16.76 13.87 10.39
CA GLU A 85 -16.30 14.70 11.51
C GLU A 85 -14.77 14.79 11.62
N ILE A 86 -14.07 13.69 11.34
CA ILE A 86 -12.61 13.64 11.39
C ILE A 86 -12.03 14.43 10.22
N ILE A 87 -12.60 14.25 9.03
CA ILE A 87 -12.21 15.01 7.84
C ILE A 87 -12.40 16.51 8.07
N LEU A 88 -13.56 16.93 8.58
CA LEU A 88 -13.86 18.34 8.86
C LEU A 88 -12.90 18.91 9.93
N ARG A 89 -12.49 18.11 10.91
CA ARG A 89 -11.51 18.49 11.93
C ARG A 89 -10.15 18.75 11.32
N LEU A 90 -9.68 17.87 10.45
CA LEU A 90 -8.43 18.04 9.69
C LEU A 90 -8.49 19.25 8.76
N LEU A 91 -9.59 19.45 8.05
CA LEU A 91 -9.75 20.57 7.14
C LEU A 91 -9.67 21.94 7.82
N LYS A 92 -10.06 22.07 9.09
CA LYS A 92 -9.88 23.29 9.87
C LYS A 92 -8.39 23.62 10.09
N GLU A 93 -7.55 22.61 10.10
CA GLU A 93 -6.10 22.70 10.33
C GLU A 93 -5.26 22.61 9.04
N LYS A 94 -5.89 22.65 7.86
CA LYS A 94 -5.26 22.44 6.54
C LYS A 94 -4.12 23.42 6.20
N ALA A 95 -4.10 24.59 6.83
CA ALA A 95 -3.01 25.57 6.69
C ALA A 95 -1.82 25.25 7.58
N ARG A 96 -2.03 24.47 8.65
CA ARG A 96 -1.03 24.16 9.68
C ARG A 96 -0.32 22.85 9.44
N TYR A 97 -1.05 21.82 9.01
CA TYR A 97 -0.53 20.45 8.90
C TYR A 97 -0.41 19.98 7.46
N ALA A 98 0.60 19.12 7.24
CA ALA A 98 0.84 18.45 5.98
C ALA A 98 0.09 17.12 5.93
N PHE A 99 -0.98 17.02 5.15
CA PHE A 99 -1.73 15.77 4.96
C PHE A 99 -2.37 15.67 3.58
N THR A 100 -2.74 14.44 3.21
CA THR A 100 -3.61 14.13 2.07
C THR A 100 -4.87 13.45 2.54
N LEU A 101 -5.99 13.71 1.86
CA LEU A 101 -7.21 12.91 1.92
C LEU A 101 -7.25 12.04 0.68
N GLU A 102 -7.13 10.71 0.84
CA GLU A 102 -7.10 9.77 -0.27
C GLU A 102 -8.48 9.13 -0.45
N THR A 103 -9.07 9.40 -1.59
CA THR A 103 -10.32 8.81 -2.07
C THR A 103 -10.01 7.65 -3.00
N GLU A 104 -11.03 6.99 -3.57
CA GLU A 104 -10.82 5.92 -4.53
C GLU A 104 -9.97 6.37 -5.74
N ASP A 105 -10.24 7.55 -6.28
CA ASP A 105 -9.67 8.00 -7.55
C ASP A 105 -8.64 9.13 -7.40
N PHE A 106 -8.60 9.82 -6.26
CA PHE A 106 -7.82 11.04 -6.12
C PHE A 106 -7.25 11.26 -4.72
N ALA A 107 -6.08 11.90 -4.62
CA ALA A 107 -5.48 12.36 -3.37
C ALA A 107 -5.54 13.89 -3.29
N TYR A 108 -6.30 14.42 -2.33
CA TYR A 108 -6.41 15.84 -2.05
C TYR A 108 -5.35 16.26 -1.05
N MET A 109 -4.44 17.13 -1.46
CA MET A 109 -3.22 17.46 -0.73
C MET A 109 -3.25 18.89 -0.19
N THR A 110 -2.79 19.09 1.05
CA THR A 110 -2.56 20.43 1.62
C THR A 110 -1.33 21.10 1.00
N GLY A 111 -1.27 22.44 1.07
CA GLY A 111 -0.11 23.19 0.58
C GLY A 111 1.19 22.80 1.28
N LYS A 112 1.14 22.63 2.63
CA LYS A 112 2.30 22.19 3.41
C LYS A 112 2.76 20.77 3.03
N MET A 113 1.84 19.86 2.72
CA MET A 113 2.19 18.53 2.23
C MET A 113 2.92 18.61 0.89
N ALA A 114 2.42 19.42 -0.06
CA ALA A 114 3.08 19.63 -1.34
C ALA A 114 4.48 20.25 -1.20
N GLU A 115 4.65 21.17 -0.26
CA GLU A 115 5.94 21.79 0.05
C GLU A 115 6.94 20.76 0.62
N LEU A 116 6.57 20.03 1.67
CA LEU A 116 7.45 19.01 2.26
C LEU A 116 7.80 17.91 1.27
N GLN A 117 6.84 17.49 0.47
CA GLN A 117 7.09 16.56 -0.61
C GLN A 117 8.13 17.10 -1.60
N SER A 118 8.05 18.33 -2.02
CA SER A 118 9.01 18.94 -2.96
C SER A 118 10.43 18.99 -2.40
N HIS A 119 10.60 19.25 -1.10
CA HIS A 119 11.89 19.24 -0.42
C HIS A 119 12.52 17.84 -0.33
N ILE A 120 11.73 16.84 -0.02
CA ILE A 120 12.22 15.44 0.02
C ILE A 120 12.70 14.99 -1.37
N HIS A 121 12.11 15.54 -2.44
CA HIS A 121 12.32 15.07 -3.84
C HIS A 121 13.26 15.91 -4.66
N ALA A 122 13.72 17.00 -4.14
CA ALA A 122 14.82 17.78 -4.77
C ALA A 122 16.10 16.91 -4.96
N SER A 123 16.19 15.76 -4.29
CA SER A 123 17.21 14.74 -4.52
C SER A 123 16.65 13.61 -5.39
N ALA A 124 17.34 13.26 -6.47
CA ALA A 124 16.93 12.37 -7.56
C ALA A 124 16.50 10.92 -7.20
N ASP A 125 16.63 10.50 -5.94
CA ASP A 125 16.37 9.12 -5.47
C ASP A 125 15.01 8.94 -4.77
N SER A 126 14.08 9.87 -4.92
CA SER A 126 12.93 9.85 -4.05
C SER A 126 11.72 9.15 -4.66
N GLN A 127 11.03 8.40 -3.83
CA GLN A 127 9.76 7.72 -4.07
C GLN A 127 8.62 8.61 -4.61
N LEU A 128 8.85 9.94 -4.74
CA LEU A 128 7.83 10.89 -5.23
C LEU A 128 7.97 11.25 -6.69
N LEU A 129 8.87 10.67 -7.40
CA LEU A 129 8.60 10.40 -8.80
C LEU A 129 7.25 9.65 -8.93
N LYS A 130 6.84 8.96 -7.86
CA LYS A 130 5.55 8.31 -7.63
C LYS A 130 4.37 9.21 -7.97
N PHE A 131 4.44 10.44 -7.52
CA PHE A 131 3.33 11.38 -7.70
C PHE A 131 3.51 12.24 -8.95
N ARG A 132 4.72 12.42 -9.48
CA ARG A 132 4.95 13.22 -10.70
C ARG A 132 4.41 12.58 -11.99
N GLY A 133 4.36 11.26 -12.05
CA GLY A 133 3.77 10.52 -13.17
C GLY A 133 2.28 10.25 -13.03
N ASN A 134 1.71 10.54 -11.85
CA ASN A 134 0.31 10.26 -11.59
C ASN A 134 -0.52 11.53 -11.81
N LYS A 135 -1.39 11.53 -12.82
CA LYS A 135 -2.33 12.62 -13.13
C LYS A 135 -3.24 13.04 -11.95
N TYR A 136 -3.25 12.24 -10.88
CA TYR A 136 -4.16 12.38 -9.73
C TYR A 136 -3.56 13.11 -8.53
N VAL A 137 -2.28 13.49 -8.55
CA VAL A 137 -1.64 14.18 -7.41
C VAL A 137 -0.84 15.38 -7.89
N VAL A 138 -1.42 16.56 -7.88
CA VAL A 138 -0.78 17.79 -8.34
C VAL A 138 -0.95 18.90 -7.32
N GLY A 139 0.08 19.11 -6.49
CA GLY A 139 0.21 20.29 -5.64
C GLY A 139 -0.91 20.47 -4.60
N ASN A 140 -1.15 21.71 -4.18
CA ASN A 140 -2.20 22.04 -3.21
C ASN A 140 -3.59 21.89 -3.81
N THR A 141 -4.22 20.74 -3.60
CA THR A 141 -5.55 20.40 -4.14
C THR A 141 -6.65 20.32 -3.07
N ILE A 142 -6.29 20.47 -1.79
CA ILE A 142 -7.24 20.31 -0.68
C ILE A 142 -8.46 21.24 -0.76
N GLY A 143 -8.32 22.39 -1.41
CA GLY A 143 -9.43 23.32 -1.63
C GLY A 143 -10.47 22.84 -2.65
N ARG A 144 -10.19 21.76 -3.38
CA ARG A 144 -11.11 21.13 -4.35
C ARG A 144 -11.86 19.95 -3.74
N TYR A 145 -11.49 19.54 -2.52
CA TYR A 145 -12.17 18.44 -1.85
C TYR A 145 -13.61 18.84 -1.49
N CYS A 146 -14.54 17.95 -1.80
CA CYS A 146 -15.93 18.06 -1.40
C CYS A 146 -16.22 17.01 -0.32
N PRO A 147 -16.83 17.38 0.82
CA PRO A 147 -17.13 16.44 1.92
C PRO A 147 -17.97 15.21 1.53
N ASP A 148 -18.72 15.29 0.45
CA ASP A 148 -19.53 14.17 -0.06
C ASP A 148 -18.67 13.05 -0.72
N ILE A 149 -17.35 13.30 -0.92
CA ILE A 149 -16.46 12.31 -1.52
C ILE A 149 -15.85 11.44 -0.41
N PRO A 150 -16.07 10.11 -0.44
CA PRO A 150 -15.55 9.21 0.58
C PRO A 150 -14.02 9.23 0.65
N VAL A 151 -13.48 9.26 1.87
CA VAL A 151 -12.03 9.17 2.14
C VAL A 151 -11.73 7.84 2.81
N GLY A 152 -10.90 7.02 2.20
CA GLY A 152 -10.50 5.71 2.74
C GLY A 152 -9.20 5.76 3.56
N LYS A 153 -8.31 6.71 3.26
CA LYS A 153 -6.99 6.83 3.90
C LYS A 153 -6.56 8.29 4.02
N ILE A 154 -5.77 8.56 5.05
CA ILE A 154 -5.07 9.83 5.26
C ILE A 154 -3.57 9.53 5.31
N CYS A 155 -2.78 10.24 4.50
CA CYS A 155 -1.34 10.31 4.72
C CYS A 155 -0.96 11.66 5.32
N PHE A 156 0.08 11.69 6.13
CA PHE A 156 0.57 12.94 6.70
C PHE A 156 2.10 12.96 6.76
N MET A 157 2.66 14.16 6.80
CA MET A 157 4.07 14.40 7.06
C MET A 157 4.24 15.34 8.24
N ALA A 158 5.26 15.11 9.03
CA ALA A 158 5.60 15.94 10.16
C ALA A 158 7.11 16.13 10.27
N GLU A 159 7.54 17.37 10.51
CA GLU A 159 8.96 17.71 10.70
C GLU A 159 9.44 17.35 12.10
N THR A 160 8.52 17.21 13.06
CA THR A 160 8.81 16.85 14.43
C THR A 160 7.86 15.78 14.96
N ARG A 161 8.32 15.03 15.97
CA ARG A 161 7.47 14.08 16.68
C ARG A 161 6.24 14.75 17.30
N GLN A 162 6.41 15.94 17.86
CA GLN A 162 5.32 16.70 18.46
C GLN A 162 4.22 17.03 17.43
N GLU A 163 4.61 17.41 16.22
CA GLU A 163 3.65 17.67 15.13
C GLU A 163 2.90 16.40 14.73
N ALA A 164 3.60 15.28 14.60
CA ALA A 164 3.00 13.99 14.32
C ALA A 164 1.98 13.58 15.39
N ASP A 165 2.31 13.78 16.67
CA ASP A 165 1.43 13.49 17.80
C ASP A 165 0.18 14.39 17.79
N GLN A 166 0.32 15.66 17.37
CA GLN A 166 -0.82 16.57 17.21
C GLN A 166 -1.75 16.14 16.06
N ILE A 167 -1.18 15.75 14.92
CA ILE A 167 -1.98 15.22 13.79
C ILE A 167 -2.70 13.94 14.23
N THR A 168 -2.00 13.03 14.89
CA THR A 168 -2.57 11.78 15.41
C THR A 168 -3.70 12.03 16.40
N ALA A 169 -3.57 13.04 17.25
CA ALA A 169 -4.62 13.44 18.19
C ALA A 169 -5.88 13.95 17.47
N LEU A 170 -5.74 14.63 16.33
CA LEU A 170 -6.87 15.06 15.49
C LEU A 170 -7.60 13.85 14.86
N LEU A 171 -6.88 12.79 14.51
CA LEU A 171 -7.47 11.55 13.98
C LEU A 171 -8.26 10.81 15.06
N GLY A 172 -7.76 10.79 16.30
CA GLY A 172 -8.36 10.06 17.42
C GLY A 172 -7.87 8.61 17.51
N LYS A 173 -8.54 7.81 18.36
CA LYS A 173 -8.05 6.47 18.75
C LYS A 173 -8.44 5.34 17.78
N ASN A 174 -9.33 5.59 16.84
CA ASN A 174 -9.92 4.55 15.99
C ASN A 174 -9.18 4.40 14.65
N PHE A 175 -7.86 4.62 14.67
CA PHE A 175 -7.02 4.48 13.48
C PHE A 175 -5.89 3.47 13.70
N PHE A 176 -5.64 2.69 12.67
CA PHE A 176 -4.39 1.98 12.50
C PHE A 176 -3.42 2.93 11.78
N ILE A 177 -2.30 3.24 12.42
CA ILE A 177 -1.34 4.23 11.93
C ILE A 177 0.02 3.54 11.79
N VAL A 178 0.58 3.61 10.59
CA VAL A 178 1.96 3.20 10.30
C VAL A 178 2.78 4.46 10.08
N THR A 179 3.96 4.53 10.69
CA THR A 179 4.86 5.67 10.52
C THR A 179 6.26 5.19 10.16
N GLU A 180 6.94 5.96 9.31
CA GLU A 180 8.34 5.75 8.97
C GLU A 180 9.09 7.10 8.88
N HIS A 181 10.41 7.05 9.05
CA HIS A 181 11.25 8.22 8.87
C HIS A 181 11.88 8.24 7.48
N GLN A 182 11.64 9.32 6.76
CA GLN A 182 12.23 9.58 5.45
C GLN A 182 12.98 10.90 5.46
N LYS A 183 14.31 10.88 5.35
CA LYS A 183 15.16 12.08 5.30
C LYS A 183 14.88 13.10 6.42
N GLY A 184 14.66 12.63 7.64
CA GLY A 184 14.39 13.50 8.80
C GLY A 184 12.94 13.94 8.94
N ILE A 185 12.06 13.61 8.00
CA ILE A 185 10.62 13.84 8.07
C ILE A 185 9.93 12.54 8.46
N LEU A 186 8.98 12.62 9.37
CA LEU A 186 8.11 11.52 9.72
C LEU A 186 6.94 11.50 8.74
N TYR A 187 6.84 10.40 7.98
CA TYR A 187 5.71 10.09 7.14
C TYR A 187 4.77 9.14 7.87
N GLY A 188 3.46 9.35 7.78
CA GLY A 188 2.46 8.50 8.39
C GLY A 188 1.31 8.18 7.44
N GLU A 189 0.83 6.95 7.51
CA GLU A 189 -0.40 6.47 6.88
C GLU A 189 -1.40 6.12 7.97
N ALA A 190 -2.61 6.62 7.88
CA ALA A 190 -3.70 6.38 8.81
C ALA A 190 -4.93 5.86 8.08
N VAL A 191 -5.40 4.70 8.50
CA VAL A 191 -6.66 4.08 8.04
C VAL A 191 -7.52 3.72 9.25
N PRO A 192 -8.85 3.54 9.11
CA PRO A 192 -9.68 3.05 10.20
C PRO A 192 -9.09 1.78 10.83
N GLN A 193 -9.23 1.63 12.15
CA GLN A 193 -8.53 0.59 12.94
C GLN A 193 -8.80 -0.86 12.48
N ASN A 194 -9.94 -1.10 11.86
CA ASN A 194 -10.30 -2.40 11.30
C ASN A 194 -9.77 -2.62 9.87
N CYS A 195 -9.07 -1.64 9.32
CA CYS A 195 -8.32 -1.74 8.07
C CYS A 195 -6.88 -2.18 8.34
N GLY A 196 -5.98 -1.99 7.40
CA GLY A 196 -4.62 -2.52 7.40
C GLY A 196 -4.51 -3.68 6.41
N LYS A 197 -3.33 -3.84 5.82
CA LYS A 197 -3.09 -4.86 4.79
C LYS A 197 -3.32 -6.28 5.34
N GLY A 198 -2.93 -6.54 6.59
CA GLY A 198 -3.12 -7.83 7.24
C GLY A 198 -4.59 -8.15 7.52
N ASN A 199 -5.34 -7.18 8.06
CA ASN A 199 -6.78 -7.33 8.27
C ASN A 199 -7.53 -7.58 6.96
N ALA A 200 -7.11 -6.95 5.87
CA ALA A 200 -7.70 -7.15 4.56
C ALA A 200 -7.44 -8.55 3.99
N VAL A 201 -6.24 -9.12 4.21
CA VAL A 201 -5.94 -10.53 3.90
C VAL A 201 -6.90 -11.45 4.63
N LEU A 202 -7.02 -11.31 5.95
CA LEU A 202 -7.91 -12.16 6.77
C LEU A 202 -9.39 -12.00 6.37
N ARG A 203 -9.80 -10.79 6.02
CA ARG A 203 -11.15 -10.50 5.55
C ARG A 203 -11.44 -11.20 4.22
N LEU A 204 -10.52 -11.11 3.26
CA LEU A 204 -10.68 -11.79 1.97
C LEU A 204 -10.67 -13.32 2.15
N CYS A 205 -9.77 -13.84 2.97
CA CYS A 205 -9.74 -15.26 3.34
C CYS A 205 -11.09 -15.72 3.91
N LYS A 206 -11.64 -14.97 4.84
CA LYS A 206 -12.96 -15.25 5.44
C LYS A 206 -14.08 -15.23 4.40
N ALA A 207 -14.11 -14.21 3.53
CA ALA A 207 -15.14 -14.07 2.51
C ALA A 207 -15.14 -15.23 1.50
N LEU A 208 -13.94 -15.78 1.22
CA LEU A 208 -13.76 -16.89 0.29
C LEU A 208 -13.69 -18.27 0.97
N SER A 209 -13.89 -18.36 2.28
CA SER A 209 -13.73 -19.60 3.07
C SER A 209 -12.36 -20.25 2.83
N LEU A 210 -11.32 -19.44 2.67
CA LEU A 210 -9.94 -19.87 2.47
C LEU A 210 -9.18 -19.80 3.79
N PRO A 211 -8.54 -20.89 4.25
CA PRO A 211 -7.65 -20.84 5.41
C PRO A 211 -6.45 -19.90 5.14
N PRO A 212 -6.11 -18.99 6.07
CA PRO A 212 -4.95 -18.10 5.92
C PRO A 212 -3.64 -18.85 5.68
N GLU A 213 -3.51 -20.06 6.19
CA GLU A 213 -2.35 -20.95 5.99
C GLU A 213 -2.11 -21.30 4.51
N ASN A 214 -3.15 -21.18 3.67
CA ASN A 214 -3.06 -21.38 2.22
C ASN A 214 -2.79 -20.06 1.47
N THR A 215 -2.16 -19.09 2.12
CA THR A 215 -1.82 -17.81 1.52
C THR A 215 -0.32 -17.52 1.59
N ILE A 216 0.14 -16.72 0.65
CA ILE A 216 1.51 -16.23 0.57
C ILE A 216 1.43 -14.71 0.39
N ALA A 217 2.29 -13.96 1.05
CA ALA A 217 2.37 -12.51 0.88
C ALA A 217 3.80 -12.07 0.58
N PHE A 218 3.97 -11.16 -0.37
CA PHE A 218 5.23 -10.50 -0.69
C PHE A 218 5.14 -9.02 -0.37
N GLY A 219 6.14 -8.48 0.37
CA GLY A 219 6.19 -7.07 0.75
C GLY A 219 7.58 -6.62 1.13
N ASP A 220 7.81 -5.32 1.24
CA ASP A 220 9.10 -4.72 1.59
C ASP A 220 9.01 -3.60 2.63
N GLY A 221 7.85 -2.97 2.77
CA GLY A 221 7.63 -1.80 3.61
C GLY A 221 7.11 -2.09 5.02
N GLN A 222 7.20 -1.07 5.88
CA GLN A 222 6.67 -1.12 7.24
C GLN A 222 5.15 -1.41 7.28
N ASN A 223 4.42 -0.95 6.26
CA ASN A 223 3.00 -1.18 6.10
C ASN A 223 2.64 -2.59 5.57
N ASP A 224 3.65 -3.43 5.30
CA ASP A 224 3.47 -4.83 4.92
C ASP A 224 3.60 -5.80 6.10
N LEU A 225 4.15 -5.36 7.23
CA LEU A 225 4.40 -6.23 8.39
C LEU A 225 3.16 -7.01 8.83
N ASP A 226 2.03 -6.35 8.91
CA ASP A 226 0.77 -6.99 9.31
C ASP A 226 0.28 -7.98 8.24
N MET A 227 0.49 -7.68 6.95
CA MET A 227 0.19 -8.59 5.83
C MET A 227 1.07 -9.85 5.86
N LEU A 228 2.39 -9.67 6.03
CA LEU A 228 3.32 -10.81 6.09
C LEU A 228 3.02 -11.74 7.27
N LYS A 229 2.59 -11.18 8.41
CA LYS A 229 2.19 -11.94 9.60
C LYS A 229 0.83 -12.62 9.45
N ALA A 230 -0.09 -12.01 8.71
CA ALA A 230 -1.44 -12.55 8.51
C ALA A 230 -1.48 -13.68 7.48
N ALA A 231 -0.54 -13.72 6.55
CA ALA A 231 -0.43 -14.77 5.55
C ALA A 231 0.20 -16.04 6.14
N GLY A 232 -0.13 -17.20 5.56
CA GLY A 232 0.48 -18.47 5.93
C GLY A 232 2.00 -18.52 5.66
N THR A 233 2.46 -17.77 4.65
CA THR A 233 3.88 -17.57 4.36
C THR A 233 4.13 -16.12 3.97
N GLY A 234 4.77 -15.36 4.84
CA GLY A 234 5.24 -14.01 4.54
C GLY A 234 6.64 -14.02 3.93
N VAL A 235 6.83 -13.35 2.82
CA VAL A 235 8.10 -13.23 2.09
C VAL A 235 8.51 -11.77 2.03
N ALA A 236 9.66 -11.44 2.60
CA ALA A 236 10.21 -10.10 2.50
C ALA A 236 11.11 -9.95 1.26
N MET A 237 11.01 -8.80 0.60
CA MET A 237 11.92 -8.45 -0.49
C MET A 237 13.32 -8.10 0.04
N GLY A 238 14.37 -8.39 -0.74
CA GLY A 238 15.74 -8.07 -0.39
C GLY A 238 16.04 -6.58 -0.18
N ASN A 239 15.27 -5.71 -0.85
CA ASN A 239 15.30 -4.26 -0.66
C ASN A 239 14.47 -3.77 0.53
N GLY A 240 13.75 -4.65 1.22
CA GLY A 240 12.88 -4.28 2.34
C GLY A 240 13.64 -3.83 3.58
N ALA A 241 12.93 -3.18 4.49
CA ALA A 241 13.48 -2.75 5.77
C ALA A 241 13.89 -3.96 6.65
N GLU A 242 14.94 -3.80 7.46
CA GLU A 242 15.50 -4.90 8.27
C GLU A 242 14.47 -5.52 9.23
N ASN A 243 13.62 -4.72 9.84
CA ASN A 243 12.55 -5.21 10.71
C ASN A 243 11.46 -5.98 9.95
N VAL A 244 11.24 -5.67 8.67
CA VAL A 244 10.31 -6.43 7.80
C VAL A 244 10.93 -7.77 7.44
N LYS A 245 12.23 -7.78 7.09
CA LYS A 245 12.98 -9.01 6.81
C LYS A 245 13.04 -9.96 8.01
N ALA A 246 13.19 -9.39 9.22
CA ALA A 246 13.27 -10.19 10.45
C ALA A 246 11.98 -10.94 10.80
N GLU A 247 10.84 -10.44 10.36
CA GLU A 247 9.50 -11.01 10.65
C GLU A 247 8.99 -11.94 9.54
N ALA A 248 9.68 -12.00 8.40
CA ALA A 248 9.29 -12.85 7.27
C ALA A 248 9.76 -14.29 7.46
N ALA A 249 9.03 -15.23 6.85
CA ALA A 249 9.43 -16.64 6.80
C ALA A 249 10.78 -16.83 6.05
N PHE A 250 11.01 -16.00 5.04
CA PHE A 250 12.30 -15.87 4.38
C PHE A 250 12.39 -14.55 3.58
N VAL A 251 13.62 -14.21 3.22
CA VAL A 251 13.92 -13.07 2.36
C VAL A 251 14.24 -13.58 0.95
N CYS A 252 13.58 -13.06 -0.06
CA CYS A 252 13.92 -13.27 -1.47
C CYS A 252 14.90 -12.19 -1.96
N PRO A 253 15.49 -12.29 -3.15
CA PRO A 253 16.30 -11.22 -3.72
C PRO A 253 15.54 -9.88 -3.80
N SER A 254 16.28 -8.79 -4.07
CA SER A 254 15.66 -7.47 -4.24
C SER A 254 14.75 -7.42 -5.48
N ILE A 255 13.88 -6.42 -5.55
CA ILE A 255 13.03 -6.19 -6.74
C ILE A 255 13.89 -5.98 -8.00
N GLY A 256 15.07 -5.34 -7.88
CA GLY A 256 16.02 -5.16 -8.97
C GLY A 256 16.66 -6.45 -9.48
N GLU A 257 16.56 -7.52 -8.71
CA GLU A 257 17.06 -8.86 -9.01
C GLU A 257 15.92 -9.86 -9.24
N ASP A 258 14.74 -9.36 -9.64
CA ASP A 258 13.54 -10.17 -9.90
C ASP A 258 13.09 -11.02 -8.69
N GLY A 259 13.18 -10.45 -7.49
CA GLY A 259 13.02 -11.16 -6.22
C GLY A 259 11.70 -11.93 -6.09
N VAL A 260 10.59 -11.38 -6.60
CA VAL A 260 9.29 -12.07 -6.60
C VAL A 260 9.38 -13.38 -7.40
N TYR A 261 9.98 -13.35 -8.60
CA TYR A 261 10.13 -14.56 -9.41
C TYR A 261 10.94 -15.63 -8.66
N HIS A 262 12.09 -15.26 -8.12
CA HIS A 262 12.95 -16.18 -7.35
C HIS A 262 12.28 -16.66 -6.05
N GLY A 263 11.48 -15.82 -5.42
CA GLY A 263 10.66 -16.23 -4.27
C GLY A 263 9.63 -17.28 -4.65
N LEU A 264 8.94 -17.12 -5.79
CA LEU A 264 7.98 -18.10 -6.30
C LEU A 264 8.66 -19.44 -6.67
N VAL A 265 9.87 -19.39 -7.24
CA VAL A 265 10.69 -20.60 -7.50
C VAL A 265 11.05 -21.29 -6.17
N ARG A 266 11.54 -20.55 -5.17
CA ARG A 266 11.90 -21.11 -3.86
C ARG A 266 10.71 -21.74 -3.14
N LEU A 267 9.51 -21.23 -3.36
CA LEU A 267 8.25 -21.81 -2.83
C LEU A 267 7.78 -23.05 -3.61
N GLY A 268 8.48 -23.44 -4.69
CA GLY A 268 8.08 -24.56 -5.55
C GLY A 268 6.87 -24.29 -6.43
N LEU A 269 6.47 -23.02 -6.57
CA LEU A 269 5.35 -22.62 -7.41
C LEU A 269 5.76 -22.47 -8.88
N LEU A 270 7.04 -22.25 -9.15
CA LEU A 270 7.62 -22.19 -10.48
C LEU A 270 8.80 -23.19 -10.59
N PRO A 271 9.11 -23.68 -11.80
CA PRO A 271 10.32 -24.46 -12.03
C PRO A 271 11.56 -23.57 -11.84
N GLY A 272 12.65 -24.17 -11.34
CA GLY A 272 13.96 -23.53 -11.23
C GLY A 272 14.66 -23.39 -12.58
#